data_f2d48ad869a537d82888aa8d08d170d0
#
_entry.id   f2d48ad869a537d82888aa8d08d170d0
#
_cell.length_a   1.000
_cell.length_b   1.000
_cell.length_c   1.000
_cell.angle_alpha   90.00
_cell.angle_beta   90.00
_cell.angle_gamma   90.00
#
_symmetry.space_group_name_H-M   'P 1'
#
loop_
_entity.id
_entity.type
_entity.pdbx_description
1 polymer ?
#
loop_
_entity_poly.entity_id
_entity_poly.type
_entity_poly.pdbx_seq_one_letter_code
_entity_poly.pdbx_strand_id
1 'polypeptide(L)'
;MACSFAFAEKKTTVILEHSETLSFDKASGREFQVLRGNVRFRHENALMYCDSAYFYDGQNSFDAFGHVRVVQGDSLSMTAHKMFYDGNSKIMRVRGNVVLDNKTMQLYTEQLDYYRIGDYGYFFDGGKLVDPNFEIVSKFGYYYTNLKVSTFKTDVVLTNPDFIIKSDTLSSNSATNIATLVGPSHVYYGDNYTVYTTDARMNTVTNSGQLYNYSVITSNDGKRITADSIHFDKAAGIAKAFHNVDVQDSARSVSMKGNYAICHQTPQSAMVTDSAYIMEFSGKDTLFLHADSLFYTALDSVNKVMSAYHNVRFFRKDMQGKCDSLNYVTKDSIINMYVAPVLWANQSQMTGDSIKLYMNGTNPDWFHIIGNALICQREDKDNFSQLAGKESKGYMKENDLRQVDMLGNAISVYFPKDDNGNLVGINKAEGSMMSIFMMNKKLEKIKMTPDSQGVMYPPFEAPEEELFLKGFTWQENIRPKKMKDIFLKY
;
A
#
# COMPACT_ATOMS: atom_id res chain seq x y z
N MET A 1 51.39 -6.65 26.78
CA MET A 1 52.08 -7.26 25.66
C MET A 1 51.23 -8.44 25.17
N ALA A 2 50.45 -8.25 24.10
CA ALA A 2 49.69 -9.34 23.47
C ALA A 2 50.52 -9.83 22.28
N CYS A 3 51.11 -11.02 22.42
CA CYS A 3 51.78 -11.69 21.31
C CYS A 3 50.73 -12.16 20.29
N SER A 4 50.68 -11.47 19.18
CA SER A 4 49.97 -11.92 17.97
C SER A 4 50.75 -13.08 17.36
N PHE A 5 50.32 -14.31 17.55
CA PHE A 5 50.79 -15.45 16.79
C PHE A 5 50.20 -15.34 15.37
N ALA A 6 51.00 -14.81 14.46
CA ALA A 6 50.72 -14.98 13.02
C ALA A 6 51.04 -16.46 12.69
N PHE A 7 49.99 -17.26 12.50
CA PHE A 7 50.11 -18.57 11.86
C PHE A 7 50.53 -18.32 10.41
N ALA A 8 51.79 -18.61 10.11
CA ALA A 8 52.24 -18.68 8.72
C ALA A 8 51.48 -19.81 8.03
N GLU A 9 50.60 -19.47 7.11
CA GLU A 9 49.88 -20.43 6.29
C GLU A 9 50.87 -21.27 5.49
N LYS A 10 50.83 -22.59 5.66
CA LYS A 10 51.74 -23.52 5.02
C LYS A 10 51.52 -23.41 3.51
N LYS A 11 52.46 -22.82 2.77
CA LYS A 11 52.40 -22.75 1.31
C LYS A 11 52.32 -24.16 0.75
N THR A 12 51.22 -24.48 0.09
CA THR A 12 51.02 -25.73 -0.59
C THR A 12 51.41 -25.57 -2.06
N THR A 13 51.93 -26.64 -2.66
CA THR A 13 52.43 -26.63 -4.04
C THR A 13 51.40 -27.25 -4.97
N VAL A 14 51.22 -26.70 -6.15
CA VAL A 14 50.49 -27.31 -7.27
C VAL A 14 51.30 -28.50 -7.77
N ILE A 15 50.71 -29.69 -7.76
CA ILE A 15 51.34 -30.93 -8.16
C ILE A 15 50.82 -31.31 -9.54
N LEU A 16 51.74 -31.49 -10.49
CA LEU A 16 51.44 -32.13 -11.78
C LEU A 16 51.35 -33.64 -11.54
N GLU A 17 50.16 -34.24 -11.71
CA GLU A 17 49.96 -35.68 -11.55
C GLU A 17 50.06 -36.45 -12.87
N HIS A 18 49.66 -35.82 -13.98
CA HIS A 18 49.70 -36.48 -15.29
C HIS A 18 49.82 -35.50 -16.45
N SER A 19 50.54 -35.88 -17.48
CA SER A 19 50.52 -35.35 -18.85
C SER A 19 51.10 -36.39 -19.79
N GLU A 20 50.63 -36.49 -21.03
CA GLU A 20 51.19 -37.39 -22.03
C GLU A 20 52.54 -36.90 -22.53
N THR A 21 52.69 -35.58 -22.67
CA THR A 21 53.96 -34.96 -23.06
C THR A 21 54.29 -33.75 -22.19
N LEU A 22 55.55 -33.60 -21.84
CA LEU A 22 56.12 -32.44 -21.20
C LEU A 22 57.32 -31.97 -22.02
N SER A 23 57.32 -30.71 -22.41
CA SER A 23 58.46 -30.08 -23.10
C SER A 23 58.85 -28.80 -22.39
N PHE A 24 60.17 -28.64 -22.22
CA PHE A 24 60.75 -27.41 -21.68
C PHE A 24 61.90 -26.99 -22.60
N ASP A 25 61.84 -25.78 -23.13
CA ASP A 25 62.86 -25.26 -24.05
C ASP A 25 63.53 -24.01 -23.48
N LYS A 26 64.60 -24.18 -22.77
CA LYS A 26 65.33 -23.08 -22.15
C LYS A 26 66.02 -22.17 -23.20
N ALA A 27 66.40 -22.71 -24.42
CA ALA A 27 67.01 -21.94 -25.46
C ALA A 27 66.11 -20.91 -26.12
N SER A 28 64.79 -21.14 -26.07
CA SER A 28 63.75 -20.20 -26.54
C SER A 28 63.40 -19.07 -25.54
N GLY A 29 64.09 -19.00 -24.37
CA GLY A 29 63.81 -18.01 -23.33
C GLY A 29 62.48 -18.22 -22.61
N ARG A 30 61.81 -19.37 -22.72
CA ARG A 30 60.58 -19.70 -22.06
C ARG A 30 60.78 -20.04 -20.57
N GLU A 31 60.08 -19.46 -19.71
CA GLU A 31 60.08 -19.71 -18.24
C GLU A 31 59.02 -20.72 -17.78
N PHE A 32 58.37 -21.45 -18.70
CA PHE A 32 57.29 -22.39 -18.42
C PHE A 32 57.45 -23.71 -19.19
N GLN A 33 56.89 -24.75 -18.58
CA GLN A 33 56.77 -26.07 -19.20
C GLN A 33 55.50 -26.14 -20.03
N VAL A 34 55.56 -26.73 -21.23
CA VAL A 34 54.39 -26.97 -22.07
C VAL A 34 53.93 -28.41 -21.85
N LEU A 35 52.73 -28.60 -21.38
CA LEU A 35 52.12 -29.89 -21.12
C LEU A 35 51.01 -30.15 -22.13
N ARG A 36 50.88 -31.38 -22.63
CA ARG A 36 49.82 -31.77 -23.57
C ARG A 36 49.33 -33.18 -23.30
N GLY A 37 48.04 -33.38 -23.53
CA GLY A 37 47.33 -34.66 -23.44
C GLY A 37 46.97 -35.04 -22.02
N ASN A 38 45.65 -35.05 -21.72
CA ASN A 38 45.10 -35.48 -20.46
C ASN A 38 45.77 -34.90 -19.21
N VAL A 39 46.11 -33.59 -19.25
CA VAL A 39 46.86 -32.91 -18.19
C VAL A 39 46.01 -32.89 -16.91
N ARG A 40 46.63 -33.31 -15.78
CA ARG A 40 46.00 -33.32 -14.46
C ARG A 40 46.91 -32.69 -13.41
N PHE A 41 46.38 -31.67 -12.76
CA PHE A 41 47.00 -31.05 -11.59
C PHE A 41 46.18 -31.36 -10.32
N ARG A 42 46.87 -31.42 -9.19
CA ARG A 42 46.28 -31.41 -7.87
C ARG A 42 46.82 -30.25 -7.05
N HIS A 43 45.92 -29.57 -6.37
CA HIS A 43 46.28 -28.63 -5.31
C HIS A 43 45.36 -28.82 -4.12
N GLU A 44 45.91 -29.37 -3.02
CA GLU A 44 45.11 -29.78 -1.85
C GLU A 44 44.01 -30.81 -2.24
N ASN A 45 42.73 -30.48 -2.01
CA ASN A 45 41.58 -31.33 -2.33
C ASN A 45 40.95 -31.05 -3.70
N ALA A 46 41.54 -30.15 -4.51
CA ALA A 46 41.06 -29.84 -5.85
C ALA A 46 41.86 -30.58 -6.92
N LEU A 47 41.16 -31.22 -7.85
CA LEU A 47 41.69 -31.82 -9.06
C LEU A 47 41.30 -30.95 -10.25
N MET A 48 42.27 -30.66 -11.12
CA MET A 48 42.10 -29.78 -12.27
C MET A 48 42.58 -30.51 -13.53
N TYR A 49 41.76 -30.58 -14.54
CA TYR A 49 42.00 -31.29 -15.81
C TYR A 49 41.92 -30.33 -16.96
N CYS A 50 42.73 -30.59 -18.03
CA CYS A 50 42.67 -29.86 -19.28
C CYS A 50 43.37 -30.64 -20.42
N ASP A 51 43.19 -30.18 -21.66
CA ASP A 51 43.88 -30.79 -22.81
C ASP A 51 45.36 -30.42 -22.87
N SER A 52 45.67 -29.17 -22.52
CA SER A 52 47.06 -28.66 -22.50
C SER A 52 47.22 -27.55 -21.45
N ALA A 53 48.45 -27.35 -21.01
CA ALA A 53 48.77 -26.29 -20.05
C ALA A 53 50.16 -25.71 -20.24
N TYR A 54 50.30 -24.43 -19.81
CA TYR A 54 51.59 -23.83 -19.51
C TYR A 54 51.81 -23.87 -18.02
N PHE A 55 52.83 -24.59 -17.55
CA PHE A 55 53.09 -24.75 -16.12
C PHE A 55 54.34 -23.92 -15.72
N TYR A 56 54.13 -22.99 -14.79
CA TYR A 56 55.13 -22.09 -14.23
C TYR A 56 55.53 -22.61 -12.85
N ASP A 57 56.34 -23.67 -12.81
CA ASP A 57 56.70 -24.39 -11.59
C ASP A 57 57.30 -23.44 -10.54
N GLY A 58 58.26 -22.57 -10.92
CA GLY A 58 58.84 -21.59 -10.00
C GLY A 58 57.89 -20.55 -9.44
N GLN A 59 56.75 -20.34 -10.10
CA GLN A 59 55.69 -19.41 -9.67
C GLN A 59 54.50 -20.11 -8.99
N ASN A 60 54.51 -21.46 -8.95
CA ASN A 60 53.42 -22.27 -8.42
C ASN A 60 52.09 -21.99 -9.13
N SER A 61 52.07 -21.78 -10.45
CA SER A 61 50.90 -21.38 -11.24
C SER A 61 50.84 -22.08 -12.59
N PHE A 62 49.69 -22.07 -13.24
CA PHE A 62 49.54 -22.61 -14.58
C PHE A 62 48.38 -21.96 -15.35
N ASP A 63 48.50 -21.97 -16.68
CA ASP A 63 47.42 -21.67 -17.63
C ASP A 63 46.96 -23.00 -18.24
N ALA A 64 45.64 -23.30 -18.13
CA ALA A 64 45.01 -24.48 -18.66
C ALA A 64 44.13 -24.12 -19.90
N PHE A 65 44.18 -24.97 -20.92
CA PHE A 65 43.49 -24.77 -22.19
C PHE A 65 42.77 -26.06 -22.63
N GLY A 66 41.57 -25.90 -23.17
CA GLY A 66 40.73 -26.97 -23.72
C GLY A 66 40.15 -27.88 -22.64
N HIS A 67 38.85 -28.10 -22.70
CA HIS A 67 38.06 -28.97 -21.81
C HIS A 67 38.47 -28.85 -20.34
N VAL A 68 38.74 -27.62 -19.89
CA VAL A 68 39.11 -27.39 -18.50
C VAL A 68 37.98 -27.89 -17.58
N ARG A 69 38.37 -28.70 -16.59
CA ARG A 69 37.46 -29.20 -15.57
C ARG A 69 38.12 -29.16 -14.21
N VAL A 70 37.45 -28.57 -13.25
CA VAL A 70 37.86 -28.52 -11.83
C VAL A 70 36.85 -29.32 -11.01
N VAL A 71 37.37 -30.15 -10.11
CA VAL A 71 36.54 -30.92 -9.17
C VAL A 71 37.08 -30.71 -7.76
N GLN A 72 36.23 -30.32 -6.83
CA GLN A 72 36.59 -30.14 -5.44
C GLN A 72 35.64 -30.95 -4.55
N GLY A 73 36.15 -32.05 -4.04
CA GLY A 73 35.33 -33.04 -3.32
C GLY A 73 34.22 -33.62 -4.20
N ASP A 74 33.11 -34.04 -3.55
CA ASP A 74 31.94 -34.59 -4.24
C ASP A 74 30.88 -33.53 -4.57
N SER A 75 31.06 -32.26 -4.17
CA SER A 75 30.02 -31.27 -4.17
C SER A 75 30.20 -30.13 -5.17
N LEU A 76 31.38 -29.93 -5.72
CA LEU A 76 31.64 -28.83 -6.62
C LEU A 76 32.34 -29.29 -7.89
N SER A 77 31.79 -28.99 -9.04
CA SER A 77 32.44 -29.13 -10.32
C SER A 77 32.34 -27.85 -11.14
N MET A 78 33.37 -27.58 -11.94
CA MET A 78 33.40 -26.42 -12.84
C MET A 78 34.00 -26.85 -14.19
N THR A 79 33.44 -26.37 -15.28
CA THR A 79 33.95 -26.57 -16.63
C THR A 79 34.12 -25.24 -17.33
N ALA A 80 35.13 -25.17 -18.27
CA ALA A 80 35.38 -23.97 -19.04
C ALA A 80 36.31 -24.25 -20.26
N HIS A 81 36.57 -23.24 -21.07
CA HIS A 81 37.56 -23.32 -22.16
C HIS A 81 38.97 -23.03 -21.68
N LYS A 82 39.13 -22.08 -20.76
CA LYS A 82 40.44 -21.64 -20.26
C LYS A 82 40.39 -21.35 -18.77
N MET A 83 41.53 -21.59 -18.09
CA MET A 83 41.68 -21.24 -16.69
C MET A 83 43.14 -20.83 -16.42
N PHE A 84 43.31 -19.71 -15.73
CA PHE A 84 44.52 -19.36 -15.03
C PHE A 84 44.39 -19.73 -13.56
N TYR A 85 45.35 -20.40 -12.99
CA TYR A 85 45.41 -20.75 -11.58
C TYR A 85 46.74 -20.33 -10.94
N ASP A 86 46.64 -19.55 -9.85
CA ASP A 86 47.77 -19.21 -8.99
C ASP A 86 47.65 -19.98 -7.66
N GLY A 87 48.55 -20.93 -7.43
CA GLY A 87 48.57 -21.77 -6.24
C GLY A 87 48.98 -21.02 -4.97
N ASN A 88 49.73 -19.92 -5.08
CA ASN A 88 50.13 -19.13 -3.92
C ASN A 88 48.97 -18.30 -3.36
N SER A 89 48.24 -17.60 -4.22
CA SER A 89 47.04 -16.82 -3.84
C SER A 89 45.76 -17.66 -3.84
N LYS A 90 45.82 -18.87 -4.40
CA LYS A 90 44.65 -19.78 -4.59
C LYS A 90 43.53 -19.13 -5.38
N ILE A 91 43.88 -18.32 -6.39
CA ILE A 91 42.94 -17.63 -7.27
C ILE A 91 42.82 -18.42 -8.58
N MET A 92 41.58 -18.70 -8.98
CA MET A 92 41.19 -19.22 -10.29
C MET A 92 40.52 -18.12 -11.10
N ARG A 93 41.02 -17.86 -12.33
CA ARG A 93 40.37 -17.02 -13.33
C ARG A 93 39.94 -17.88 -14.49
N VAL A 94 38.62 -18.03 -14.65
CA VAL A 94 38.03 -19.00 -15.59
C VAL A 94 37.28 -18.25 -16.68
N ARG A 95 37.45 -18.71 -17.93
CA ARG A 95 36.96 -17.98 -19.11
C ARG A 95 36.43 -18.95 -20.18
N GLY A 96 35.33 -18.51 -20.81
CA GLY A 96 34.68 -19.17 -21.95
C GLY A 96 33.77 -20.33 -21.55
N ASN A 97 32.48 -20.19 -21.75
CA ASN A 97 31.47 -21.20 -21.44
C ASN A 97 31.65 -21.80 -20.05
N VAL A 98 31.79 -20.96 -19.04
CA VAL A 98 31.96 -21.39 -17.66
C VAL A 98 30.64 -21.95 -17.12
N VAL A 99 30.68 -23.18 -16.64
CA VAL A 99 29.57 -23.80 -15.90
C VAL A 99 30.11 -24.23 -14.54
N LEU A 100 29.55 -23.65 -13.47
CA LEU A 100 29.83 -24.03 -12.09
C LEU A 100 28.60 -24.78 -11.56
N ASP A 101 28.77 -26.01 -11.09
CA ASP A 101 27.72 -26.89 -10.59
C ASP A 101 28.04 -27.32 -9.16
N ASN A 102 27.13 -27.08 -8.21
CA ASN A 102 27.24 -27.53 -6.83
C ASN A 102 26.18 -28.56 -6.44
N LYS A 103 25.58 -29.29 -7.42
CA LYS A 103 24.51 -30.28 -7.30
C LYS A 103 23.12 -29.70 -6.99
N THR A 104 23.01 -28.51 -6.44
CA THR A 104 21.73 -27.85 -6.15
C THR A 104 21.43 -26.72 -7.12
N MET A 105 22.46 -26.01 -7.59
CA MET A 105 22.33 -24.91 -8.53
C MET A 105 23.47 -24.90 -9.54
N GLN A 106 23.21 -24.33 -10.69
CA GLN A 106 24.17 -24.18 -11.77
C GLN A 106 24.32 -22.71 -12.16
N LEU A 107 25.58 -22.23 -12.22
CA LEU A 107 25.91 -20.91 -12.73
C LEU A 107 26.52 -21.03 -14.12
N TYR A 108 25.97 -20.30 -15.06
CA TYR A 108 26.46 -20.14 -16.44
C TYR A 108 27.00 -18.72 -16.62
N THR A 109 28.23 -18.57 -17.10
CA THR A 109 28.84 -17.27 -17.39
C THR A 109 30.01 -17.41 -18.37
N GLU A 110 30.43 -16.30 -18.96
CA GLU A 110 31.65 -16.27 -19.77
C GLU A 110 32.92 -16.02 -18.94
N GLN A 111 32.76 -15.39 -17.76
CA GLN A 111 33.89 -14.95 -16.94
C GLN A 111 33.60 -15.13 -15.46
N LEU A 112 34.43 -15.95 -14.80
CA LEU A 112 34.37 -16.22 -13.38
C LEU A 112 35.74 -16.12 -12.74
N ASP A 113 35.88 -15.36 -11.66
CA ASP A 113 37.05 -15.38 -10.78
C ASP A 113 36.65 -16.00 -9.45
N TYR A 114 37.38 -16.98 -8.96
CA TYR A 114 37.15 -17.65 -7.70
C TYR A 114 38.36 -17.56 -6.77
N TYR A 115 38.12 -17.07 -5.57
CA TYR A 115 39.13 -16.81 -4.54
C TYR A 115 38.95 -17.84 -3.40
N ARG A 116 39.77 -18.89 -3.44
CA ARG A 116 39.64 -20.01 -2.50
C ARG A 116 39.95 -19.62 -1.07
N ILE A 117 40.87 -18.69 -0.80
CA ILE A 117 41.18 -18.21 0.57
C ILE A 117 40.01 -17.42 1.13
N GLY A 118 39.35 -16.60 0.33
CA GLY A 118 38.16 -15.80 0.73
C GLY A 118 36.85 -16.55 0.62
N ASP A 119 36.84 -17.74 0.06
CA ASP A 119 35.68 -18.57 -0.24
C ASP A 119 34.56 -17.80 -0.95
N TYR A 120 34.94 -17.00 -1.96
CA TYR A 120 33.95 -16.30 -2.78
C TYR A 120 34.24 -16.42 -4.28
N GLY A 121 33.17 -16.50 -5.05
CA GLY A 121 33.21 -16.43 -6.51
C GLY A 121 32.61 -15.13 -7.00
N TYR A 122 33.12 -14.60 -8.09
CA TYR A 122 32.64 -13.38 -8.73
C TYR A 122 32.57 -13.57 -10.24
N PHE A 123 31.36 -13.40 -10.79
CA PHE A 123 31.19 -13.34 -12.24
C PHE A 123 30.87 -11.91 -12.69
N PHE A 124 31.29 -11.59 -13.90
CA PHE A 124 31.08 -10.28 -14.52
C PHE A 124 30.87 -10.48 -16.04
N ASP A 125 30.27 -9.45 -16.67
CA ASP A 125 29.88 -9.49 -18.08
C ASP A 125 28.73 -10.44 -18.40
N GLY A 126 27.87 -10.63 -17.41
CA GLY A 126 26.65 -11.45 -17.50
C GLY A 126 26.80 -12.84 -16.93
N GLY A 127 25.74 -13.26 -16.25
CA GLY A 127 25.63 -14.62 -15.71
C GLY A 127 24.17 -15.02 -15.48
N LYS A 128 23.96 -16.32 -15.55
CA LYS A 128 22.67 -16.97 -15.31
C LYS A 128 22.81 -18.04 -14.24
N LEU A 129 22.14 -17.87 -13.11
CA LEU A 129 22.04 -18.88 -12.06
C LEU A 129 20.71 -19.62 -12.22
N VAL A 130 20.78 -20.93 -12.22
CA VAL A 130 19.61 -21.83 -12.30
C VAL A 130 19.53 -22.68 -11.03
N ASP A 131 18.44 -22.60 -10.32
CA ASP A 131 18.05 -23.41 -9.18
C ASP A 131 16.72 -24.13 -9.53
N PRO A 132 16.36 -25.27 -8.92
CA PRO A 132 15.11 -25.96 -9.21
C PRO A 132 13.84 -25.10 -9.08
N ASN A 133 13.90 -24.04 -8.26
CA ASN A 133 12.73 -23.20 -7.94
C ASN A 133 12.77 -21.82 -8.61
N PHE A 134 13.94 -21.36 -9.09
CA PHE A 134 14.08 -20.03 -9.71
C PHE A 134 15.27 -19.95 -10.65
N GLU A 135 15.24 -18.93 -11.48
CA GLU A 135 16.33 -18.52 -12.36
C GLU A 135 16.68 -17.06 -12.08
N ILE A 136 17.96 -16.72 -12.00
CA ILE A 136 18.43 -15.34 -11.86
C ILE A 136 19.39 -15.01 -13.00
N VAL A 137 19.15 -13.88 -13.66
CA VAL A 137 20.05 -13.28 -14.64
C VAL A 137 20.51 -11.91 -14.13
N SER A 138 21.80 -11.60 -14.28
CA SER A 138 22.36 -10.28 -13.92
C SER A 138 23.67 -10.02 -14.63
N LYS A 139 24.16 -8.77 -14.66
CA LYS A 139 25.49 -8.44 -15.20
C LYS A 139 26.63 -8.89 -14.29
N PHE A 140 26.44 -8.76 -12.98
CA PHE A 140 27.45 -9.08 -11.98
C PHE A 140 26.83 -9.95 -10.90
N GLY A 141 27.62 -10.91 -10.37
CA GLY A 141 27.21 -11.71 -9.24
C GLY A 141 28.39 -12.12 -8.37
N TYR A 142 28.12 -12.14 -7.06
CA TYR A 142 29.05 -12.55 -6.02
C TYR A 142 28.41 -13.68 -5.22
N TYR A 143 29.20 -14.68 -4.88
CA TYR A 143 28.78 -15.75 -4.00
C TYR A 143 29.83 -16.01 -2.93
N TYR A 144 29.46 -15.83 -1.68
CA TYR A 144 30.29 -16.12 -0.50
C TYR A 144 29.88 -17.46 0.08
N THR A 145 30.67 -18.48 -0.17
CA THR A 145 30.33 -19.87 0.17
C THR A 145 30.14 -20.09 1.66
N ASN A 146 31.05 -19.57 2.49
CA ASN A 146 31.00 -19.70 3.95
C ASN A 146 29.84 -18.95 4.58
N LEU A 147 29.50 -17.77 4.04
CA LEU A 147 28.41 -16.94 4.54
C LEU A 147 27.05 -17.37 3.97
N LYS A 148 27.06 -18.20 2.92
CA LYS A 148 25.87 -18.60 2.14
C LYS A 148 25.09 -17.37 1.63
N VAL A 149 25.81 -16.32 1.23
CA VAL A 149 25.26 -15.08 0.71
C VAL A 149 25.59 -14.97 -0.77
N SER A 150 24.56 -14.77 -1.59
CA SER A 150 24.70 -14.37 -2.99
C SER A 150 24.21 -12.93 -3.16
N THR A 151 24.89 -12.18 -4.04
CA THR A 151 24.50 -10.81 -4.40
C THR A 151 24.61 -10.65 -5.91
N PHE A 152 23.52 -10.23 -6.53
CA PHE A 152 23.40 -9.97 -7.96
C PHE A 152 23.20 -8.48 -8.17
N LYS A 153 23.88 -7.91 -9.17
CA LYS A 153 23.83 -6.47 -9.43
C LYS A 153 23.67 -6.18 -10.90
N THR A 154 22.99 -5.09 -11.17
CA THR A 154 22.73 -4.51 -12.48
C THR A 154 21.90 -5.42 -13.39
N ASP A 155 20.74 -4.91 -13.76
CA ASP A 155 19.77 -5.60 -14.61
C ASP A 155 19.38 -6.98 -14.06
N VAL A 156 19.16 -7.06 -12.74
CA VAL A 156 18.79 -8.33 -12.10
C VAL A 156 17.35 -8.69 -12.45
N VAL A 157 17.18 -9.89 -13.00
CA VAL A 157 15.87 -10.50 -13.25
C VAL A 157 15.85 -11.86 -12.55
N LEU A 158 15.00 -12.01 -11.56
CA LEU A 158 14.68 -13.30 -10.95
C LEU A 158 13.32 -13.77 -11.48
N THR A 159 13.28 -14.99 -11.99
CA THR A 159 12.05 -15.65 -12.46
C THR A 159 11.77 -16.87 -11.61
N ASN A 160 10.56 -16.92 -11.06
CA ASN A 160 10.01 -18.03 -10.28
C ASN A 160 8.62 -18.33 -10.85
N PRO A 161 8.05 -19.54 -10.70
CA PRO A 161 6.70 -19.85 -11.19
C PRO A 161 5.60 -18.89 -10.73
N ASP A 162 5.73 -18.32 -9.52
CA ASP A 162 4.73 -17.46 -8.90
C ASP A 162 4.94 -15.97 -9.13
N PHE A 163 6.20 -15.54 -9.41
CA PHE A 163 6.53 -14.12 -9.54
C PHE A 163 7.81 -13.87 -10.36
N ILE A 164 7.92 -12.63 -10.84
CA ILE A 164 9.13 -12.10 -11.48
C ILE A 164 9.59 -10.88 -10.69
N ILE A 165 10.88 -10.83 -10.35
CA ILE A 165 11.52 -9.64 -9.76
C ILE A 165 12.45 -9.01 -10.80
N LYS A 166 12.32 -7.70 -11.00
CA LYS A 166 13.30 -6.87 -11.71
C LYS A 166 13.86 -5.86 -10.73
N SER A 167 15.18 -5.86 -10.53
CA SER A 167 15.83 -5.04 -9.50
C SER A 167 17.20 -4.54 -9.97
N ASP A 168 17.69 -3.47 -9.37
CA ASP A 168 19.09 -3.09 -9.55
C ASP A 168 20.02 -4.05 -8.80
N THR A 169 19.69 -4.34 -7.54
CA THR A 169 20.48 -5.25 -6.70
C THR A 169 19.57 -6.20 -5.92
N LEU A 170 19.89 -7.49 -5.98
CA LEU A 170 19.25 -8.54 -5.18
C LEU A 170 20.32 -9.28 -4.39
N SER A 171 20.17 -9.36 -3.08
CA SER A 171 21.00 -10.18 -2.21
C SER A 171 20.16 -11.25 -1.53
N SER A 172 20.69 -12.46 -1.39
CA SER A 172 20.02 -13.58 -0.73
C SER A 172 20.97 -14.28 0.22
N ASN A 173 20.47 -14.59 1.42
CA ASN A 173 21.19 -15.41 2.39
C ASN A 173 20.43 -16.73 2.58
N SER A 174 20.96 -17.83 2.06
CA SER A 174 20.31 -19.14 2.12
C SER A 174 20.34 -19.79 3.50
N ALA A 175 21.17 -19.30 4.45
CA ALA A 175 21.19 -19.78 5.83
C ALA A 175 20.03 -19.18 6.65
N THR A 176 19.62 -17.95 6.36
CA THR A 176 18.55 -17.23 7.06
C THR A 176 17.26 -17.16 6.24
N ASN A 177 17.28 -17.57 4.98
CA ASN A 177 16.19 -17.44 4.02
C ASN A 177 15.74 -15.98 3.80
N ILE A 178 16.65 -15.02 3.96
CA ILE A 178 16.35 -13.60 3.78
C ILE A 178 16.84 -13.16 2.40
N ALA A 179 15.92 -12.59 1.62
CA ALA A 179 16.23 -11.87 0.40
C ALA A 179 16.05 -10.35 0.64
N THR A 180 16.95 -9.56 0.05
CA THR A 180 16.95 -8.09 0.13
C THR A 180 17.02 -7.52 -1.28
N LEU A 181 16.16 -6.55 -1.58
CA LEU A 181 16.18 -5.76 -2.81
C LEU A 181 16.71 -4.37 -2.46
N VAL A 182 17.61 -3.84 -3.26
CA VAL A 182 18.16 -2.49 -3.10
C VAL A 182 18.17 -1.78 -4.44
N GLY A 183 17.70 -0.53 -4.44
CA GLY A 183 17.45 0.25 -5.65
C GLY A 183 16.07 0.00 -6.26
N PRO A 184 15.72 0.69 -7.35
CA PRO A 184 14.42 0.55 -8.01
C PRO A 184 14.11 -0.92 -8.34
N SER A 185 13.02 -1.41 -7.77
CA SER A 185 12.63 -2.82 -7.86
C SER A 185 11.15 -2.96 -8.17
N HIS A 186 10.83 -3.88 -9.09
CA HIS A 186 9.47 -4.26 -9.44
C HIS A 186 9.28 -5.76 -9.20
N VAL A 187 8.23 -6.13 -8.48
CA VAL A 187 7.83 -7.52 -8.27
C VAL A 187 6.47 -7.73 -8.91
N TYR A 188 6.37 -8.65 -9.84
CA TYR A 188 5.16 -9.01 -10.57
C TYR A 188 4.66 -10.36 -10.08
N TYR A 189 3.49 -10.41 -9.45
CA TYR A 189 2.85 -11.64 -8.99
C TYR A 189 1.78 -12.09 -9.99
N GLY A 190 2.20 -12.82 -11.02
CA GLY A 190 1.33 -13.23 -12.12
C GLY A 190 0.53 -12.03 -12.67
N ASP A 191 -0.77 -12.24 -12.88
CA ASP A 191 -1.71 -11.19 -13.31
C ASP A 191 -2.42 -10.50 -12.13
N ASN A 192 -2.00 -10.71 -10.89
CA ASN A 192 -2.75 -10.24 -9.71
C ASN A 192 -2.28 -8.88 -9.21
N TYR A 193 -1.00 -8.70 -8.92
CA TYR A 193 -0.47 -7.42 -8.44
C TYR A 193 0.96 -7.17 -8.83
N THR A 194 1.29 -5.88 -8.88
CA THR A 194 2.64 -5.36 -9.03
C THR A 194 3.04 -4.61 -7.77
N VAL A 195 4.25 -4.87 -7.28
CA VAL A 195 4.87 -4.12 -6.18
C VAL A 195 6.03 -3.31 -6.74
N TYR A 196 6.06 -2.02 -6.43
CA TYR A 196 7.22 -1.15 -6.62
C TYR A 196 7.81 -0.78 -5.27
N THR A 197 9.12 -0.85 -5.14
CA THR A 197 9.86 -0.43 -3.95
C THR A 197 11.30 -0.08 -4.31
N THR A 198 11.99 0.66 -3.45
CA THR A 198 13.43 0.93 -3.61
C THR A 198 14.29 0.20 -2.58
N ASP A 199 13.65 -0.39 -1.58
CA ASP A 199 14.30 -1.19 -0.55
C ASP A 199 13.29 -2.18 0.02
N ALA A 200 13.64 -3.46 0.04
CA ALA A 200 12.78 -4.51 0.59
C ALA A 200 13.60 -5.60 1.25
N ARG A 201 13.03 -6.18 2.29
CA ARG A 201 13.56 -7.37 2.96
C ARG A 201 12.45 -8.37 3.17
N MET A 202 12.63 -9.59 2.70
CA MET A 202 11.64 -10.65 2.80
C MET A 202 12.23 -11.99 3.21
N ASN A 203 11.48 -12.76 3.96
CA ASN A 203 11.78 -14.17 4.20
C ASN A 203 11.11 -15.02 3.12
N THR A 204 11.91 -15.76 2.37
CA THR A 204 11.47 -16.54 1.20
C THR A 204 10.73 -17.83 1.58
N VAL A 205 10.81 -18.28 2.83
CA VAL A 205 10.11 -19.45 3.35
C VAL A 205 8.74 -19.09 3.91
N THR A 206 8.70 -18.05 4.78
CA THR A 206 7.44 -17.62 5.39
C THR A 206 6.61 -16.71 4.48
N ASN A 207 7.19 -16.23 3.38
CA ASN A 207 6.57 -15.25 2.49
C ASN A 207 6.08 -13.99 3.23
N SER A 208 6.85 -13.55 4.24
CA SER A 208 6.62 -12.33 5.00
C SER A 208 7.78 -11.36 4.84
N GLY A 209 7.54 -10.06 4.96
CA GLY A 209 8.60 -9.09 4.77
C GLY A 209 8.18 -7.66 4.98
N GLN A 210 9.10 -6.78 4.63
CA GLN A 210 8.98 -5.33 4.75
C GLN A 210 9.44 -4.66 3.47
N LEU A 211 8.68 -3.70 3.03
CA LEU A 211 9.02 -2.73 2.00
C LEU A 211 9.32 -1.41 2.69
N TYR A 212 10.42 -0.78 2.34
CA TYR A 212 10.88 0.48 2.92
C TYR A 212 10.86 1.58 1.85
N ASN A 213 10.83 2.85 2.29
CA ASN A 213 10.97 4.01 1.42
C ASN A 213 9.89 4.05 0.32
N TYR A 214 8.78 4.69 0.54
CA TYR A 214 7.69 4.89 -0.43
C TYR A 214 7.48 3.68 -1.36
N SER A 215 6.67 2.77 -0.91
CA SER A 215 6.33 1.57 -1.66
C SER A 215 4.92 1.64 -2.21
N VAL A 216 4.70 0.99 -3.35
CA VAL A 216 3.43 0.97 -4.07
C VAL A 216 3.04 -0.46 -4.37
N ILE A 217 1.86 -0.87 -3.94
CA ILE A 217 1.23 -2.13 -4.35
C ILE A 217 0.03 -1.78 -5.22
N THR A 218 -0.02 -2.31 -6.43
CA THR A 218 -1.12 -2.09 -7.37
C THR A 218 -1.70 -3.44 -7.77
N SER A 219 -3.01 -3.60 -7.64
CA SER A 219 -3.74 -4.79 -8.12
C SER A 219 -4.39 -4.52 -9.47
N ASN A 220 -4.63 -5.57 -10.24
CA ASN A 220 -5.20 -5.45 -11.58
C ASN A 220 -6.68 -5.01 -11.59
N ASP A 221 -7.37 -5.12 -10.44
CA ASP A 221 -8.73 -4.59 -10.25
C ASP A 221 -8.76 -3.08 -9.94
N GLY A 222 -7.62 -2.39 -10.06
CA GLY A 222 -7.51 -0.93 -9.91
C GLY A 222 -7.34 -0.45 -8.47
N LYS A 223 -7.07 -1.33 -7.52
CA LYS A 223 -6.73 -0.94 -6.15
C LYS A 223 -5.24 -0.65 -6.03
N ARG A 224 -4.91 0.35 -5.23
CA ARG A 224 -3.54 0.79 -5.01
C ARG A 224 -3.32 1.12 -3.54
N ILE A 225 -2.23 0.64 -2.98
CA ILE A 225 -1.78 0.97 -1.63
C ILE A 225 -0.41 1.64 -1.75
N THR A 226 -0.26 2.82 -1.16
CA THR A 226 1.03 3.50 -1.03
C THR A 226 1.30 3.84 0.43
N ALA A 227 2.54 3.76 0.85
CA ALA A 227 3.00 4.16 2.18
C ALA A 227 4.52 4.33 2.20
N ASP A 228 5.04 4.96 3.25
CA ASP A 228 6.49 5.06 3.46
C ASP A 228 7.10 3.69 3.82
N SER A 229 6.35 2.83 4.53
CA SER A 229 6.72 1.43 4.68
C SER A 229 5.50 0.51 4.74
N ILE A 230 5.66 -0.72 4.24
CA ILE A 230 4.61 -1.74 4.25
C ILE A 230 5.20 -3.04 4.79
N HIS A 231 4.57 -3.57 5.85
CA HIS A 231 4.87 -4.89 6.37
C HIS A 231 3.80 -5.87 5.87
N PHE A 232 4.19 -6.99 5.31
CA PHE A 232 3.26 -7.97 4.79
C PHE A 232 3.56 -9.38 5.31
N ASP A 233 2.49 -10.14 5.47
CA ASP A 233 2.52 -11.57 5.73
C ASP A 233 1.53 -12.23 4.75
N LYS A 234 2.08 -12.87 3.71
CA LYS A 234 1.26 -13.50 2.66
C LYS A 234 0.49 -14.71 3.19
N ALA A 235 1.07 -15.46 4.13
CA ALA A 235 0.40 -16.63 4.71
C ALA A 235 -0.80 -16.25 5.57
N ALA A 236 -0.67 -15.18 6.35
CA ALA A 236 -1.75 -14.61 7.13
C ALA A 236 -2.72 -13.75 6.28
N GLY A 237 -2.35 -13.37 5.07
CA GLY A 237 -3.13 -12.47 4.21
C GLY A 237 -3.25 -11.06 4.80
N ILE A 238 -2.22 -10.57 5.47
CA ILE A 238 -2.22 -9.28 6.18
C ILE A 238 -1.14 -8.36 5.61
N ALA A 239 -1.51 -7.09 5.37
CA ALA A 239 -0.56 -6.01 5.11
C ALA A 239 -0.81 -4.85 6.08
N LYS A 240 0.26 -4.31 6.66
CA LYS A 240 0.26 -3.11 7.53
C LYS A 240 1.08 -2.03 6.86
N ALA A 241 0.51 -0.85 6.71
CA ALA A 241 1.13 0.30 6.08
C ALA A 241 1.33 1.43 7.11
N PHE A 242 2.47 2.10 7.03
CA PHE A 242 2.88 3.11 8.01
C PHE A 242 3.33 4.38 7.30
N HIS A 243 2.86 5.51 7.78
CA HIS A 243 3.12 6.87 7.35
C HIS A 243 2.74 7.13 5.87
N ASN A 244 2.11 8.27 5.63
CA ASN A 244 1.66 8.71 4.32
C ASN A 244 0.85 7.63 3.57
N VAL A 245 0.01 6.91 4.30
CA VAL A 245 -0.80 5.82 3.75
C VAL A 245 -1.89 6.38 2.84
N ASP A 246 -2.02 5.79 1.64
CA ASP A 246 -3.12 6.03 0.71
C ASP A 246 -3.60 4.68 0.15
N VAL A 247 -4.82 4.29 0.54
CA VAL A 247 -5.51 3.09 0.03
C VAL A 247 -6.57 3.55 -0.96
N GLN A 248 -6.33 3.34 -2.23
CA GLN A 248 -7.13 3.84 -3.33
C GLN A 248 -7.89 2.71 -4.06
N ASP A 249 -9.17 2.94 -4.33
CA ASP A 249 -9.99 2.15 -5.26
C ASP A 249 -10.37 3.04 -6.45
N SER A 250 -9.61 2.93 -7.54
CA SER A 250 -9.80 3.78 -8.73
C SER A 250 -11.12 3.51 -9.44
N ALA A 251 -11.61 2.27 -9.39
CA ALA A 251 -12.88 1.88 -10.03
C ALA A 251 -14.09 2.56 -9.36
N ARG A 252 -13.96 2.92 -8.07
CA ARG A 252 -15.00 3.60 -7.29
C ARG A 252 -14.70 5.06 -7.02
N SER A 253 -13.55 5.56 -7.49
CA SER A 253 -13.12 6.93 -7.22
C SER A 253 -13.08 7.27 -5.71
N VAL A 254 -12.57 6.34 -4.90
CA VAL A 254 -12.43 6.49 -3.44
C VAL A 254 -10.97 6.31 -3.05
N SER A 255 -10.51 7.16 -2.13
CA SER A 255 -9.20 7.07 -1.49
C SER A 255 -9.36 7.21 0.02
N MET A 256 -8.74 6.30 0.79
CA MET A 256 -8.66 6.35 2.25
C MET A 256 -7.21 6.67 2.64
N LYS A 257 -7.01 7.75 3.38
CA LYS A 257 -5.67 8.23 3.75
C LYS A 257 -5.52 8.31 5.27
N GLY A 258 -4.26 8.15 5.73
CA GLY A 258 -3.90 8.24 7.15
C GLY A 258 -2.43 7.94 7.37
N ASN A 259 -2.02 7.74 8.63
CA ASN A 259 -0.63 7.38 8.94
C ASN A 259 -0.46 5.90 9.33
N TYR A 260 -1.54 5.19 9.54
CA TYR A 260 -1.51 3.75 9.76
C TYR A 260 -2.69 3.07 9.06
N ALA A 261 -2.42 1.96 8.38
CA ALA A 261 -3.46 1.07 7.87
C ALA A 261 -3.12 -0.40 8.10
N ILE A 262 -4.17 -1.19 8.25
CA ILE A 262 -4.10 -2.65 8.19
C ILE A 262 -5.13 -3.15 7.18
N CYS A 263 -4.68 -4.00 6.27
CA CYS A 263 -5.49 -4.60 5.23
C CYS A 263 -5.49 -6.12 5.39
N HIS A 264 -6.65 -6.75 5.24
CA HIS A 264 -6.80 -8.20 5.22
C HIS A 264 -7.30 -8.65 3.85
N GLN A 265 -6.77 -9.76 3.38
CA GLN A 265 -7.18 -10.34 2.10
C GLN A 265 -8.49 -11.13 2.24
N THR A 266 -8.68 -11.84 3.35
CA THR A 266 -9.86 -12.69 3.58
C THR A 266 -10.32 -12.61 5.05
N PRO A 267 -11.51 -12.06 5.34
CA PRO A 267 -12.35 -11.31 4.41
C PRO A 267 -11.67 -10.02 3.97
N GLN A 268 -11.94 -9.57 2.75
CA GLN A 268 -11.33 -8.34 2.24
C GLN A 268 -11.78 -7.15 3.08
N SER A 269 -10.87 -6.58 3.85
CA SER A 269 -11.13 -5.45 4.73
C SER A 269 -9.91 -4.56 4.88
N ALA A 270 -10.16 -3.31 5.24
CA ALA A 270 -9.13 -2.34 5.57
C ALA A 270 -9.56 -1.48 6.76
N MET A 271 -8.62 -1.14 7.61
CA MET A 271 -8.76 -0.10 8.63
C MET A 271 -7.69 0.95 8.40
N VAL A 272 -8.08 2.22 8.47
CA VAL A 272 -7.14 3.36 8.43
C VAL A 272 -7.37 4.22 9.65
N THR A 273 -6.30 4.65 10.30
CA THR A 273 -6.33 5.49 11.49
C THR A 273 -5.17 6.48 11.49
N ASP A 274 -5.10 7.31 12.53
CA ASP A 274 -4.12 8.38 12.69
C ASP A 274 -4.22 9.41 11.56
N SER A 275 -4.99 10.46 11.82
CA SER A 275 -5.35 11.49 10.84
C SER A 275 -6.12 10.94 9.62
N ALA A 276 -6.92 9.91 9.86
CA ALA A 276 -7.61 9.19 8.80
C ALA A 276 -8.69 10.04 8.13
N TYR A 277 -8.78 9.99 6.80
CA TYR A 277 -9.87 10.59 6.04
C TYR A 277 -10.13 9.85 4.73
N ILE A 278 -11.36 9.96 4.26
CA ILE A 278 -11.81 9.46 2.95
C ILE A 278 -11.95 10.64 2.00
N MET A 279 -11.60 10.42 0.75
CA MET A 279 -11.95 11.26 -0.40
C MET A 279 -12.81 10.42 -1.35
N GLU A 280 -14.00 10.90 -1.65
CA GLU A 280 -14.86 10.34 -2.69
C GLU A 280 -15.01 11.39 -3.79
N PHE A 281 -14.61 11.06 -5.02
CA PHE A 281 -14.48 12.00 -6.14
C PHE A 281 -15.17 11.51 -7.42
N SER A 282 -16.16 10.63 -7.30
CA SER A 282 -16.97 10.16 -8.43
C SER A 282 -18.01 11.20 -8.89
N GLY A 283 -18.38 12.11 -7.99
CA GLY A 283 -19.35 13.17 -8.26
C GLY A 283 -18.71 14.46 -8.81
N LYS A 284 -19.55 15.49 -8.99
CA LYS A 284 -19.12 16.83 -9.42
C LYS A 284 -18.21 17.51 -8.39
N ASP A 285 -18.50 17.33 -7.12
CA ASP A 285 -17.76 17.87 -5.99
C ASP A 285 -17.23 16.72 -5.12
N THR A 286 -15.99 16.81 -4.67
CA THR A 286 -15.38 15.80 -3.80
C THR A 286 -15.97 15.87 -2.39
N LEU A 287 -16.34 14.70 -1.87
CA LEU A 287 -16.67 14.51 -0.47
C LEU A 287 -15.39 14.15 0.30
N PHE A 288 -15.15 14.86 1.40
CA PHE A 288 -14.09 14.56 2.37
C PHE A 288 -14.74 14.16 3.70
N LEU A 289 -14.32 13.04 4.27
CA LEU A 289 -14.83 12.55 5.56
C LEU A 289 -13.66 12.14 6.45
N HIS A 290 -13.59 12.71 7.64
CA HIS A 290 -12.63 12.37 8.69
C HIS A 290 -13.32 11.60 9.82
N ALA A 291 -12.58 10.69 10.43
CA ALA A 291 -12.87 10.06 11.72
C ALA A 291 -11.57 9.63 12.40
N ASP A 292 -11.61 9.32 13.68
CA ASP A 292 -10.45 8.75 14.38
C ASP A 292 -10.06 7.39 13.78
N SER A 293 -11.03 6.60 13.33
CA SER A 293 -10.83 5.33 12.65
C SER A 293 -11.85 5.11 11.53
N LEU A 294 -11.36 4.67 10.37
CA LEU A 294 -12.14 4.35 9.18
C LEU A 294 -12.00 2.87 8.87
N PHE A 295 -13.11 2.22 8.57
CA PHE A 295 -13.19 0.81 8.25
C PHE A 295 -13.87 0.60 6.91
N TYR A 296 -13.34 -0.35 6.17
CA TYR A 296 -13.92 -0.88 4.95
C TYR A 296 -14.00 -2.40 5.09
N THR A 297 -15.15 -2.98 4.79
CA THR A 297 -15.32 -4.45 4.79
C THR A 297 -16.16 -4.85 3.58
N ALA A 298 -15.63 -5.74 2.75
CA ALA A 298 -16.39 -6.36 1.68
C ALA A 298 -17.27 -7.48 2.30
N LEU A 299 -18.59 -7.36 2.13
CA LEU A 299 -19.53 -8.42 2.51
C LEU A 299 -19.56 -9.52 1.46
N ASP A 300 -19.50 -9.12 0.20
CA ASP A 300 -19.39 -9.98 -0.99
C ASP A 300 -18.72 -9.20 -2.12
N SER A 301 -18.73 -9.73 -3.34
CA SER A 301 -18.10 -9.10 -4.53
C SER A 301 -18.69 -7.72 -4.87
N VAL A 302 -19.95 -7.46 -4.50
CA VAL A 302 -20.67 -6.23 -4.83
C VAL A 302 -20.89 -5.35 -3.59
N ASN A 303 -21.34 -5.97 -2.48
CA ASN A 303 -21.80 -5.27 -1.30
C ASN A 303 -20.67 -5.02 -0.29
N LYS A 304 -20.65 -3.83 0.27
CA LYS A 304 -19.62 -3.35 1.19
C LYS A 304 -20.20 -2.51 2.29
N VAL A 305 -19.48 -2.47 3.41
CA VAL A 305 -19.75 -1.57 4.52
C VAL A 305 -18.55 -0.68 4.73
N MET A 306 -18.78 0.62 4.78
CA MET A 306 -17.82 1.62 5.24
C MET A 306 -18.29 2.15 6.58
N SER A 307 -17.42 2.15 7.58
CA SER A 307 -17.74 2.66 8.90
C SER A 307 -16.68 3.68 9.35
N ALA A 308 -17.14 4.70 10.00
CA ALA A 308 -16.31 5.76 10.59
C ALA A 308 -16.66 5.89 12.07
N TYR A 309 -15.68 5.82 12.94
CA TYR A 309 -15.88 5.85 14.39
C TYR A 309 -15.08 6.96 15.03
N HIS A 310 -15.77 7.68 15.87
CA HIS A 310 -15.41 8.81 16.69
C HIS A 310 -14.98 10.05 15.91
N ASN A 311 -15.50 11.19 16.36
CA ASN A 311 -15.19 12.51 15.80
C ASN A 311 -15.46 12.62 14.30
N VAL A 312 -16.51 11.96 13.80
CA VAL A 312 -16.84 11.98 12.37
C VAL A 312 -17.22 13.38 11.94
N ARG A 313 -16.58 13.86 10.88
CA ARG A 313 -16.89 15.13 10.18
C ARG A 313 -16.72 14.95 8.70
N PHE A 314 -17.64 15.50 7.95
CA PHE A 314 -17.52 15.50 6.51
C PHE A 314 -17.80 16.86 5.89
N PHE A 315 -17.21 17.09 4.77
CA PHE A 315 -17.34 18.30 3.96
C PHE A 315 -17.51 17.93 2.48
N ARG A 316 -18.60 18.39 1.91
CA ARG A 316 -18.84 18.57 0.48
C ARG A 316 -19.41 19.98 0.32
N LYS A 317 -19.21 20.62 -0.82
CA LYS A 317 -19.57 22.04 -1.01
C LYS A 317 -21.04 22.36 -0.68
N ASP A 318 -21.94 21.45 -1.03
CA ASP A 318 -23.39 21.58 -0.83
C ASP A 318 -23.89 20.99 0.49
N MET A 319 -23.09 20.13 1.16
CA MET A 319 -23.49 19.38 2.34
C MET A 319 -22.32 19.18 3.30
N GLN A 320 -22.53 19.43 4.57
CA GLN A 320 -21.55 19.17 5.63
C GLN A 320 -22.25 18.44 6.78
N GLY A 321 -21.46 17.73 7.58
CA GLY A 321 -22.03 17.03 8.73
C GLY A 321 -21.01 16.69 9.80
N LYS A 322 -21.56 16.36 10.96
CA LYS A 322 -20.84 15.90 12.14
C LYS A 322 -21.69 14.83 12.84
N CYS A 323 -21.04 13.80 13.38
CA CYS A 323 -21.62 12.84 14.31
C CYS A 323 -20.49 12.13 15.08
N ASP A 324 -20.84 11.25 16.02
CA ASP A 324 -19.80 10.38 16.62
C ASP A 324 -19.46 9.22 15.70
N SER A 325 -20.47 8.58 15.15
CA SER A 325 -20.28 7.39 14.30
C SER A 325 -21.13 7.46 13.05
N LEU A 326 -20.59 6.94 11.94
CA LEU A 326 -21.27 6.88 10.66
C LEU A 326 -21.04 5.52 10.02
N ASN A 327 -22.05 4.95 9.37
CA ASN A 327 -21.85 3.83 8.47
C ASN A 327 -22.55 4.04 7.12
N TYR A 328 -21.99 3.47 6.08
CA TYR A 328 -22.57 3.40 4.75
C TYR A 328 -22.62 1.95 4.29
N VAL A 329 -23.82 1.45 4.03
CA VAL A 329 -24.07 0.11 3.51
C VAL A 329 -24.44 0.22 2.05
N THR A 330 -23.55 -0.24 1.17
CA THR A 330 -23.74 -0.05 -0.29
C THR A 330 -24.95 -0.81 -0.82
N LYS A 331 -25.30 -1.98 -0.23
CA LYS A 331 -26.46 -2.78 -0.61
C LYS A 331 -27.77 -1.99 -0.52
N ASP A 332 -27.91 -1.22 0.55
CA ASP A 332 -29.13 -0.49 0.85
C ASP A 332 -29.04 0.97 0.39
N SER A 333 -27.84 1.41 -0.02
CA SER A 333 -27.52 2.81 -0.36
C SER A 333 -27.89 3.79 0.76
N ILE A 334 -27.67 3.39 2.03
CA ILE A 334 -28.04 4.18 3.21
C ILE A 334 -26.79 4.61 3.96
N ILE A 335 -26.69 5.92 4.23
CA ILE A 335 -25.74 6.48 5.20
C ILE A 335 -26.50 6.68 6.51
N ASN A 336 -25.99 6.09 7.59
CA ASN A 336 -26.53 6.26 8.93
C ASN A 336 -25.56 7.09 9.77
N MET A 337 -26.06 8.16 10.39
CA MET A 337 -25.34 9.03 11.32
C MET A 337 -25.87 8.83 12.73
N TYR A 338 -25.02 8.52 13.69
CA TYR A 338 -25.38 8.18 15.06
C TYR A 338 -24.72 9.12 16.05
N VAL A 339 -25.37 9.31 17.18
CA VAL A 339 -24.95 10.09 18.35
C VAL A 339 -24.72 11.56 18.03
N ALA A 340 -25.70 12.37 18.38
CA ALA A 340 -25.74 13.81 18.19
C ALA A 340 -25.35 14.25 16.75
N PRO A 341 -26.01 13.70 15.72
CA PRO A 341 -25.72 14.08 14.34
C PRO A 341 -26.17 15.51 14.06
N VAL A 342 -25.37 16.23 13.32
CA VAL A 342 -25.72 17.52 12.75
C VAL A 342 -25.45 17.46 11.25
N LEU A 343 -26.45 17.78 10.46
CA LEU A 343 -26.35 17.85 9.00
C LEU A 343 -26.64 19.28 8.56
N TRP A 344 -25.75 19.88 7.78
CA TRP A 344 -25.95 21.21 7.18
C TRP A 344 -26.10 21.07 5.68
N ALA A 345 -27.11 21.71 5.14
CA ALA A 345 -27.31 21.84 3.70
C ALA A 345 -27.77 23.28 3.40
N ASN A 346 -27.04 23.98 2.53
CA ASN A 346 -27.28 25.39 2.28
C ASN A 346 -27.28 26.24 3.57
N GLN A 347 -28.41 26.89 3.91
CA GLN A 347 -28.60 27.68 5.13
C GLN A 347 -29.40 26.91 6.21
N SER A 348 -29.57 25.61 6.01
CA SER A 348 -30.35 24.78 6.95
C SER A 348 -29.41 23.91 7.78
N GLN A 349 -29.82 23.67 9.01
CA GLN A 349 -29.23 22.73 9.97
C GLN A 349 -30.31 21.71 10.40
N MET A 350 -29.95 20.46 10.43
CA MET A 350 -30.79 19.33 10.81
C MET A 350 -30.12 18.56 11.94
N THR A 351 -30.88 18.26 12.99
CA THR A 351 -30.42 17.49 14.16
C THR A 351 -31.48 16.49 14.61
N GLY A 352 -31.04 15.47 15.32
CA GLY A 352 -31.89 14.43 15.90
C GLY A 352 -31.06 13.43 16.70
N ASP A 353 -31.66 12.34 17.17
CA ASP A 353 -30.93 11.27 17.84
C ASP A 353 -30.13 10.45 16.82
N SER A 354 -30.69 10.25 15.61
CA SER A 354 -30.00 9.71 14.45
C SER A 354 -30.52 10.26 13.14
N ILE A 355 -29.68 10.27 12.09
CA ILE A 355 -30.07 10.71 10.74
C ILE A 355 -29.72 9.62 9.75
N LYS A 356 -30.65 9.25 8.89
CA LYS A 356 -30.44 8.35 7.75
C LYS A 356 -30.57 9.12 6.45
N LEU A 357 -29.57 8.97 5.56
CA LEU A 357 -29.62 9.51 4.20
C LEU A 357 -29.74 8.34 3.23
N TYR A 358 -30.79 8.34 2.45
CA TYR A 358 -31.03 7.35 1.39
C TYR A 358 -30.51 7.93 0.09
N MET A 359 -29.52 7.25 -0.49
CA MET A 359 -28.75 7.76 -1.61
C MET A 359 -29.24 7.18 -2.93
N ASN A 360 -29.24 8.03 -3.97
CA ASN A 360 -29.39 7.63 -5.37
C ASN A 360 -28.10 8.03 -6.10
N GLY A 361 -27.21 7.07 -6.27
CA GLY A 361 -25.83 7.36 -6.68
C GLY A 361 -25.10 8.20 -5.63
N THR A 362 -24.59 9.36 -6.02
CA THR A 362 -23.88 10.30 -5.13
C THR A 362 -24.76 11.36 -4.49
N ASN A 363 -26.05 11.38 -4.83
CA ASN A 363 -26.99 12.37 -4.35
C ASN A 363 -27.98 11.78 -3.37
N PRO A 364 -28.39 12.50 -2.30
CA PRO A 364 -29.46 12.07 -1.45
C PRO A 364 -30.81 12.14 -2.19
N ASP A 365 -31.61 11.08 -2.07
CA ASP A 365 -32.97 10.99 -2.58
C ASP A 365 -33.97 11.44 -1.52
N TRP A 366 -33.80 10.96 -0.28
CA TRP A 366 -34.54 11.41 0.88
C TRP A 366 -33.75 11.19 2.17
N PHE A 367 -34.16 11.86 3.24
CA PHE A 367 -33.59 11.69 4.56
C PHE A 367 -34.65 11.38 5.62
N HIS A 368 -34.22 10.72 6.71
CA HIS A 368 -35.05 10.43 7.87
C HIS A 368 -34.29 10.82 9.14
N ILE A 369 -34.81 11.80 9.85
CA ILE A 369 -34.34 12.19 11.17
C ILE A 369 -35.23 11.47 12.21
N ILE A 370 -34.60 10.72 13.08
CA ILE A 370 -35.25 9.86 14.06
C ILE A 370 -34.93 10.38 15.46
N GLY A 371 -35.98 10.59 16.25
CA GLY A 371 -35.88 11.08 17.63
C GLY A 371 -35.49 12.56 17.72
N ASN A 372 -36.25 13.37 18.44
CA ASN A 372 -35.99 14.79 18.69
C ASN A 372 -35.65 15.57 17.42
N ALA A 373 -36.38 15.31 16.33
CA ALA A 373 -36.10 15.89 15.03
C ALA A 373 -36.25 17.42 15.08
N LEU A 374 -35.22 18.15 14.67
CA LEU A 374 -35.23 19.60 14.58
C LEU A 374 -34.56 20.03 13.27
N ILE A 375 -35.27 20.83 12.48
CA ILE A 375 -34.76 21.46 11.25
C ILE A 375 -34.81 22.96 11.45
N CYS A 376 -33.71 23.65 11.26
CA CYS A 376 -33.60 25.09 11.38
C CYS A 376 -33.08 25.68 10.09
N GLN A 377 -33.67 26.79 9.66
CA GLN A 377 -33.20 27.59 8.52
C GLN A 377 -32.91 29.00 9.00
N ARG A 378 -31.71 29.50 8.70
CA ARG A 378 -31.36 30.86 9.02
C ARG A 378 -31.99 31.83 8.04
N GLU A 379 -32.83 32.74 8.52
CA GLU A 379 -33.51 33.75 7.74
C GLU A 379 -32.66 35.04 7.61
N ASP A 380 -32.04 35.45 8.71
CA ASP A 380 -31.15 36.59 8.80
C ASP A 380 -30.17 36.40 9.97
N LYS A 381 -29.60 37.49 10.52
CA LYS A 381 -28.61 37.42 11.58
C LYS A 381 -29.13 36.79 12.85
N ASP A 382 -30.39 37.13 13.24
CA ASP A 382 -30.95 36.83 14.54
C ASP A 382 -32.20 35.92 14.45
N ASN A 383 -32.81 35.77 13.28
CA ASN A 383 -34.02 35.00 13.06
C ASN A 383 -33.80 33.66 12.40
N PHE A 384 -34.45 32.64 12.92
CA PHE A 384 -34.35 31.26 12.45
C PHE A 384 -35.75 30.63 12.33
N SER A 385 -36.13 30.26 11.12
CA SER A 385 -37.31 29.41 10.94
C SER A 385 -36.99 28.02 11.46
N GLN A 386 -37.87 27.42 12.25
CA GLN A 386 -37.63 26.18 12.98
C GLN A 386 -38.83 25.24 12.82
N LEU A 387 -38.54 23.95 12.71
CA LEU A 387 -39.52 22.88 12.63
C LEU A 387 -39.08 21.71 13.50
N ALA A 388 -39.82 21.36 14.52
CA ALA A 388 -39.49 20.28 15.48
C ALA A 388 -40.60 19.24 15.57
N GLY A 389 -40.24 18.01 15.95
CA GLY A 389 -41.14 16.91 16.17
C GLY A 389 -40.41 15.64 16.61
N LYS A 390 -41.13 14.51 16.68
CA LYS A 390 -40.51 13.22 17.02
C LYS A 390 -39.62 12.70 15.91
N GLU A 391 -40.08 12.80 14.66
CA GLU A 391 -39.37 12.31 13.48
C GLU A 391 -39.60 13.26 12.31
N SER A 392 -38.67 13.32 11.38
CA SER A 392 -38.83 14.06 10.13
C SER A 392 -38.37 13.26 8.92
N LYS A 393 -39.14 13.35 7.84
CA LYS A 393 -38.74 12.82 6.51
C LYS A 393 -38.69 13.96 5.52
N GLY A 394 -37.57 14.06 4.80
CA GLY A 394 -37.42 15.08 3.76
C GLY A 394 -37.10 14.43 2.40
N TYR A 395 -37.81 14.82 1.37
CA TYR A 395 -37.74 14.27 0.04
C TYR A 395 -37.04 15.24 -0.90
N MET A 396 -36.06 14.76 -1.61
CA MET A 396 -35.23 15.54 -2.52
C MET A 396 -35.60 15.24 -3.99
N LYS A 397 -35.43 16.19 -4.86
CA LYS A 397 -35.44 15.98 -6.31
C LYS A 397 -34.40 16.89 -6.95
N GLU A 398 -33.48 16.31 -7.71
CA GLU A 398 -32.39 17.06 -8.37
C GLU A 398 -31.58 17.92 -7.38
N ASN A 399 -31.30 17.37 -6.18
CA ASN A 399 -30.63 18.01 -5.04
C ASN A 399 -31.42 19.18 -4.38
N ASP A 400 -32.67 19.41 -4.79
CA ASP A 400 -33.54 20.39 -4.15
C ASP A 400 -34.57 19.70 -3.23
N LEU A 401 -34.74 20.23 -2.03
CA LEU A 401 -35.74 19.78 -1.10
C LEU A 401 -37.14 20.12 -1.66
N ARG A 402 -38.01 19.11 -1.74
CA ARG A 402 -39.37 19.23 -2.29
C ARG A 402 -40.46 19.14 -1.22
N GLN A 403 -40.24 18.31 -0.23
CA GLN A 403 -41.19 18.11 0.83
C GLN A 403 -40.46 17.75 2.13
N VAL A 404 -40.97 18.27 3.24
CA VAL A 404 -40.57 17.85 4.58
C VAL A 404 -41.84 17.48 5.35
N ASP A 405 -41.89 16.27 5.86
CA ASP A 405 -42.91 15.80 6.78
C ASP A 405 -42.32 15.74 8.19
N MET A 406 -42.90 16.50 9.11
CA MET A 406 -42.60 16.44 10.53
C MET A 406 -43.73 15.66 11.23
N LEU A 407 -43.36 14.61 11.96
CA LEU A 407 -44.27 13.64 12.52
C LEU A 407 -44.17 13.62 14.05
N GLY A 408 -45.32 13.59 14.69
CA GLY A 408 -45.47 13.49 16.14
C GLY A 408 -45.13 14.78 16.90
N ASN A 409 -46.19 15.47 17.33
CA ASN A 409 -46.12 16.76 18.03
C ASN A 409 -45.30 17.78 17.22
N ALA A 410 -45.68 17.96 15.95
CA ALA A 410 -45.04 18.90 15.07
C ALA A 410 -45.27 20.33 15.54
N ILE A 411 -44.21 21.09 15.70
CA ILE A 411 -44.27 22.51 16.09
C ILE A 411 -43.29 23.31 15.18
N SER A 412 -43.73 24.49 14.74
CA SER A 412 -42.92 25.38 13.91
C SER A 412 -42.91 26.81 14.43
N VAL A 413 -41.78 27.48 14.21
CA VAL A 413 -41.64 28.94 14.25
C VAL A 413 -41.20 29.38 12.88
N TYR A 414 -41.99 30.22 12.21
CA TYR A 414 -41.71 30.65 10.84
C TYR A 414 -41.74 32.18 10.73
N PHE A 415 -40.81 32.75 9.99
CA PHE A 415 -40.67 34.19 9.76
C PHE A 415 -41.06 34.54 8.31
N PRO A 416 -42.35 34.70 7.99
CA PRO A 416 -42.80 35.05 6.65
C PRO A 416 -42.33 36.43 6.24
N LYS A 417 -41.93 36.56 4.97
CA LYS A 417 -41.50 37.83 4.35
C LYS A 417 -42.40 38.15 3.18
N ASP A 418 -42.67 39.47 2.99
CA ASP A 418 -43.36 39.99 1.81
C ASP A 418 -42.49 39.90 0.54
N ASP A 419 -43.02 40.27 -0.61
CA ASP A 419 -42.27 40.26 -1.89
C ASP A 419 -41.07 41.22 -1.90
N ASN A 420 -41.04 42.21 -1.00
CA ASN A 420 -39.95 43.14 -0.82
C ASN A 420 -38.88 42.61 0.18
N GLY A 421 -39.11 41.48 0.81
CA GLY A 421 -38.24 40.86 1.81
C GLY A 421 -38.42 41.38 3.24
N ASN A 422 -39.47 42.19 3.51
CA ASN A 422 -39.76 42.68 4.84
C ASN A 422 -40.48 41.58 5.66
N LEU A 423 -40.15 41.51 6.95
CA LEU A 423 -40.80 40.59 7.88
C LEU A 423 -42.30 40.98 8.06
N VAL A 424 -43.19 40.04 7.78
CA VAL A 424 -44.65 40.25 7.90
C VAL A 424 -45.12 39.96 9.34
N GLY A 425 -44.49 39.07 10.03
CA GLY A 425 -44.81 38.65 11.37
C GLY A 425 -44.02 37.40 11.77
N ILE A 426 -44.39 36.81 12.90
CA ILE A 426 -43.80 35.56 13.41
C ILE A 426 -44.96 34.58 13.62
N ASN A 427 -44.93 33.49 12.84
CA ASN A 427 -45.97 32.45 12.94
C ASN A 427 -45.46 31.30 13.79
N LYS A 428 -46.13 31.00 14.89
CA LYS A 428 -45.94 29.77 15.66
C LYS A 428 -47.16 28.89 15.44
N ALA A 429 -46.90 27.64 15.02
CA ALA A 429 -47.95 26.70 14.72
C ALA A 429 -47.59 25.30 15.23
N GLU A 430 -48.61 24.56 15.69
CA GLU A 430 -48.44 23.20 16.20
C GLU A 430 -49.56 22.28 15.73
N GLY A 431 -49.28 20.98 15.66
CA GLY A 431 -50.21 19.95 15.26
C GLY A 431 -49.61 18.57 15.42
N SER A 432 -50.37 17.53 15.19
CA SER A 432 -49.83 16.16 15.29
C SER A 432 -48.82 15.86 14.19
N MET A 433 -49.05 16.41 12.98
CA MET A 433 -48.18 16.28 11.81
C MET A 433 -48.19 17.58 11.00
N MET A 434 -47.03 17.92 10.42
CA MET A 434 -46.86 19.06 9.54
C MET A 434 -46.12 18.66 8.28
N SER A 435 -46.68 18.92 7.09
CA SER A 435 -46.04 18.76 5.80
C SER A 435 -45.78 20.11 5.17
N ILE A 436 -44.53 20.35 4.84
CA ILE A 436 -44.03 21.57 4.16
C ILE A 436 -43.68 21.21 2.74
N PHE A 437 -44.25 21.89 1.77
CA PHE A 437 -43.94 21.70 0.34
C PHE A 437 -43.14 22.89 -0.17
N MET A 438 -42.10 22.57 -0.93
CA MET A 438 -41.16 23.53 -1.50
C MET A 438 -41.18 23.47 -3.04
N MET A 439 -41.19 24.64 -3.67
CA MET A 439 -41.00 24.75 -5.12
C MET A 439 -39.96 25.85 -5.42
N ASN A 440 -38.99 25.53 -6.23
CA ASN A 440 -37.89 26.46 -6.58
C ASN A 440 -37.20 27.07 -5.34
N LYS A 441 -36.97 26.26 -4.29
CA LYS A 441 -36.40 26.66 -2.98
C LYS A 441 -37.23 27.64 -2.17
N LYS A 442 -38.50 27.86 -2.55
CA LYS A 442 -39.42 28.70 -1.82
C LYS A 442 -40.53 27.83 -1.22
N LEU A 443 -41.01 28.26 -0.07
CA LEU A 443 -42.20 27.65 0.57
C LEU A 443 -43.42 27.84 -0.34
N GLU A 444 -44.06 26.75 -0.73
CA GLU A 444 -45.27 26.76 -1.56
C GLU A 444 -46.51 26.52 -0.70
N LYS A 445 -46.47 25.53 0.20
CA LYS A 445 -47.64 25.12 0.97
C LYS A 445 -47.22 24.50 2.30
N ILE A 446 -47.97 24.78 3.33
CA ILE A 446 -47.93 24.06 4.61
C ILE A 446 -49.27 23.37 4.82
N LYS A 447 -49.24 22.10 5.23
CA LYS A 447 -50.42 21.33 5.63
C LYS A 447 -50.19 20.80 7.03
N MET A 448 -51.11 21.08 7.93
CA MET A 448 -51.09 20.57 9.31
C MET A 448 -52.35 19.70 9.55
N THR A 449 -52.18 18.57 10.22
CA THR A 449 -53.27 17.62 10.49
C THR A 449 -52.87 16.66 11.62
N PRO A 450 -53.82 16.18 12.42
CA PRO A 450 -55.03 16.90 12.93
C PRO A 450 -54.66 17.85 14.07
N ASP A 451 -55.64 18.45 14.70
CA ASP A 451 -55.54 19.30 15.91
C ASP A 451 -54.53 20.46 15.74
N SER A 452 -54.67 21.18 14.65
CA SER A 452 -53.78 22.29 14.32
C SER A 452 -54.20 23.57 15.05
N GLN A 453 -53.25 24.21 15.69
CA GLN A 453 -53.39 25.56 16.23
C GLN A 453 -52.19 26.42 15.86
N GLY A 454 -52.37 27.73 15.84
CA GLY A 454 -51.30 28.66 15.52
C GLY A 454 -51.62 30.09 15.96
N VAL A 455 -50.53 30.82 16.20
CA VAL A 455 -50.56 32.24 16.56
C VAL A 455 -49.64 33.01 15.60
N MET A 456 -50.12 34.18 15.16
CA MET A 456 -49.33 35.12 14.38
C MET A 456 -49.07 36.35 15.24
N TYR A 457 -47.81 36.58 15.55
CA TYR A 457 -47.35 37.79 16.24
C TYR A 457 -46.97 38.85 15.22
N PRO A 458 -47.33 40.13 15.46
CA PRO A 458 -46.77 41.19 14.66
C PRO A 458 -45.24 41.22 14.73
N PRO A 459 -44.57 41.83 13.74
CA PRO A 459 -43.11 42.00 13.79
C PRO A 459 -42.70 42.68 15.10
N PHE A 460 -41.67 42.11 15.77
CA PHE A 460 -41.07 42.64 17.03
C PHE A 460 -41.95 42.56 18.29
N GLU A 461 -43.14 41.95 18.23
CA GLU A 461 -44.06 41.84 19.39
C GLU A 461 -44.13 40.41 19.97
N ALA A 462 -43.46 39.44 19.35
CA ALA A 462 -43.43 38.07 19.89
C ALA A 462 -42.58 38.00 21.17
N PRO A 463 -43.07 37.33 22.23
CA PRO A 463 -42.26 37.05 23.42
C PRO A 463 -40.97 36.30 23.04
N GLU A 464 -39.84 36.62 23.67
CA GLU A 464 -38.55 36.02 23.35
C GLU A 464 -38.57 34.48 23.48
N GLU A 465 -39.30 33.97 24.44
CA GLU A 465 -39.54 32.55 24.68
C GLU A 465 -40.30 31.83 23.54
N GLU A 466 -41.02 32.59 22.69
CA GLU A 466 -41.75 32.05 21.54
C GLU A 466 -40.91 32.04 20.24
N LEU A 467 -39.73 32.69 20.23
CA LEU A 467 -38.87 32.80 19.08
C LEU A 467 -38.04 31.53 18.84
N PHE A 468 -37.81 30.73 19.87
CA PHE A 468 -36.97 29.54 19.79
C PHE A 468 -37.68 28.31 20.36
N LEU A 469 -37.65 27.22 19.60
CA LEU A 469 -38.16 25.93 20.03
C LEU A 469 -37.24 25.27 21.06
N LYS A 470 -37.79 24.46 21.94
CA LYS A 470 -37.02 23.69 22.93
C LYS A 470 -35.92 22.86 22.24
N GLY A 471 -34.67 23.02 22.70
CA GLY A 471 -33.52 22.30 22.15
C GLY A 471 -32.86 22.98 20.94
N PHE A 472 -33.38 24.18 20.56
CA PHE A 472 -32.73 24.96 19.51
C PHE A 472 -31.28 25.34 19.88
N THR A 473 -30.36 25.03 19.00
CA THR A 473 -28.96 25.48 19.02
C THR A 473 -28.45 25.63 17.59
N TRP A 474 -27.93 26.79 17.27
CA TRP A 474 -27.32 27.03 15.97
C TRP A 474 -25.82 26.76 16.05
N GLN A 475 -25.35 25.73 15.35
CA GLN A 475 -23.99 25.17 15.50
C GLN A 475 -23.06 25.56 14.34
N GLU A 476 -23.19 26.78 13.82
CA GLU A 476 -22.39 27.29 12.71
C GLU A 476 -20.88 27.36 13.03
N ASN A 477 -20.52 27.53 14.30
CA ASN A 477 -19.13 27.63 14.77
C ASN A 477 -18.35 26.31 14.59
N ILE A 478 -19.05 25.16 14.57
CA ILE A 478 -18.44 23.84 14.38
C ILE A 478 -18.70 23.25 12.99
N ARG A 479 -19.40 23.99 12.12
CA ARG A 479 -19.68 23.57 10.73
C ARG A 479 -18.40 23.59 9.89
N PRO A 480 -17.99 22.49 9.26
CA PRO A 480 -16.87 22.47 8.32
C PRO A 480 -17.16 23.38 7.11
N LYS A 481 -16.31 24.36 6.82
CA LYS A 481 -16.46 25.30 5.67
C LYS A 481 -15.50 25.01 4.53
N LYS A 482 -14.45 24.20 4.80
CA LYS A 482 -13.43 23.77 3.84
C LYS A 482 -12.88 22.42 4.25
N MET A 483 -12.20 21.76 3.35
CA MET A 483 -11.63 20.41 3.56
C MET A 483 -10.83 20.31 4.87
N LYS A 484 -10.00 21.29 5.21
CA LYS A 484 -9.17 21.24 6.42
C LYS A 484 -9.96 21.25 7.73
N ASP A 485 -11.20 21.75 7.71
CA ASP A 485 -12.01 21.88 8.92
C ASP A 485 -12.54 20.54 9.40
N ILE A 486 -12.49 19.47 8.60
CA ILE A 486 -12.86 18.12 9.04
C ILE A 486 -11.96 17.60 10.16
N PHE A 487 -10.75 18.10 10.31
CA PHE A 487 -9.77 17.69 11.35
C PHE A 487 -9.84 18.52 12.63
N LEU A 488 -10.67 19.56 12.69
CA LEU A 488 -10.79 20.39 13.88
C LEU A 488 -11.42 19.60 15.04
N LYS A 489 -10.79 19.62 16.21
CA LYS A 489 -11.34 19.09 17.46
C LYS A 489 -11.98 20.25 18.22
N TYR A 490 -13.25 20.10 18.63
CA TYR A 490 -13.97 21.06 19.47
C TYR A 490 -14.40 20.40 20.75
#